data_5aa64ddc6193f6c92438099717939713
#
_entry.id   5aa64ddc6193f6c92438099717939713
#
_cell.length_a   1.000
_cell.length_b   1.000
_cell.length_c   1.000
_cell.angle_alpha   90.00
_cell.angle_beta   90.00
_cell.angle_gamma   90.00
#
_symmetry.space_group_name_H-M   'P 1'
#
loop_
_entity.id
_entity.type
_entity.pdbx_description
1 polymer ?
#
loop_
_entity_poly.entity_id
_entity_poly.type
_entity_poly.pdbx_seq_one_letter_code
_entity_poly.pdbx_strand_id
1 'polypeptide(L)'
;MALNTQLADATVNAQATSLSTLCNSGIIRVYDGTQPATADTALAGNTLGVTLTLNAAAFGAPSGGLLTAAAITSGVAVASITPTWARILKSDTTTVIMDVSAGAAAANLTLGAFTSGTTVTCSAFTFDVKNATAGL
;
A
#
# COMPACT_ATOMS: atom_id res chain seq x y z
N MET A 1 -31.77 -14.35 12.52
CA MET A 1 -30.66 -13.33 12.60
C MET A 1 -29.37 -13.97 12.12
N ALA A 2 -28.71 -13.36 11.18
CA ALA A 2 -27.39 -13.81 10.75
C ALA A 2 -26.33 -13.30 11.72
N LEU A 3 -25.42 -14.18 12.12
CA LEU A 3 -24.26 -13.82 12.92
C LEU A 3 -23.05 -13.66 12.01
N ASN A 4 -22.30 -12.60 12.21
CA ASN A 4 -21.07 -12.35 11.46
C ASN A 4 -19.89 -12.98 12.16
N THR A 5 -18.97 -13.53 11.39
CA THR A 5 -17.68 -13.97 11.92
C THR A 5 -16.90 -12.75 12.38
N GLN A 6 -16.41 -12.79 13.61
CA GLN A 6 -15.62 -11.70 14.19
C GLN A 6 -14.30 -12.24 14.75
N LEU A 7 -13.24 -11.49 14.53
CA LEU A 7 -11.92 -11.80 15.07
C LEU A 7 -11.65 -10.91 16.29
N ALA A 8 -11.04 -11.49 17.31
CA ALA A 8 -10.56 -10.71 18.45
C ALA A 8 -9.45 -9.75 18.02
N ASP A 9 -9.34 -8.60 18.68
CA ASP A 9 -8.34 -7.59 18.34
C ASP A 9 -6.91 -8.14 18.39
N ALA A 10 -6.60 -8.98 19.37
CA ALA A 10 -5.29 -9.63 19.46
C ALA A 10 -4.99 -10.49 18.21
N THR A 11 -5.98 -11.18 17.68
CA THR A 11 -5.85 -11.99 16.47
C THR A 11 -5.64 -11.11 15.24
N VAL A 12 -6.41 -10.05 15.11
CA VAL A 12 -6.28 -9.07 14.02
C VAL A 12 -4.91 -8.41 14.06
N ASN A 13 -4.44 -8.01 15.24
CA ASN A 13 -3.12 -7.42 15.42
C ASN A 13 -1.98 -8.38 15.07
N ALA A 14 -2.14 -9.68 15.37
CA ALA A 14 -1.17 -10.70 14.98
C ALA A 14 -1.07 -10.83 13.45
N GLN A 15 -2.20 -10.80 12.75
CA GLN A 15 -2.24 -10.79 11.28
C GLN A 15 -1.60 -9.52 10.72
N ALA A 16 -1.89 -8.36 11.31
CA ALA A 16 -1.29 -7.09 10.93
C ALA A 16 0.23 -7.09 11.11
N THR A 17 0.72 -7.66 12.21
CA THR A 17 2.16 -7.80 12.46
C THR A 17 2.83 -8.67 11.40
N SER A 18 2.20 -9.78 11.00
CA SER A 18 2.72 -10.63 9.93
C SER A 18 2.80 -9.87 8.59
N LEU A 19 1.77 -9.11 8.25
CA LEU A 19 1.75 -8.29 7.05
C LEU A 19 2.84 -7.21 7.11
N SER A 20 2.98 -6.53 8.23
CA SER A 20 4.03 -5.53 8.45
C SER A 20 5.43 -6.10 8.21
N THR A 21 5.69 -7.29 8.73
CA THR A 21 6.98 -7.98 8.54
C THR A 21 7.27 -8.25 7.06
N LEU A 22 6.26 -8.65 6.28
CA LEU A 22 6.42 -8.84 4.84
C LEU A 22 6.79 -7.55 4.12
N CYS A 23 6.31 -6.41 4.62
CA CYS A 23 6.54 -5.09 4.02
C CYS A 23 7.88 -4.46 4.40
N ASN A 24 8.61 -4.98 5.38
CA ASN A 24 9.87 -4.39 5.84
C ASN A 24 10.86 -4.22 4.69
N SER A 25 11.38 -3.02 4.53
CA SER A 25 12.24 -2.62 3.41
C SER A 25 11.60 -2.84 2.03
N GLY A 26 10.28 -2.94 1.98
CA GLY A 26 9.54 -3.22 0.76
C GLY A 26 9.51 -2.04 -0.20
N ILE A 27 8.92 -2.28 -1.36
CA ILE A 27 8.84 -1.32 -2.45
C ILE A 27 7.38 -0.96 -2.72
N ILE A 28 7.13 0.32 -2.92
CA ILE A 28 5.83 0.84 -3.35
C ILE A 28 5.97 1.31 -4.80
N ARG A 29 5.21 0.71 -5.72
CA ARG A 29 5.12 1.17 -7.10
C ARG A 29 3.76 1.82 -7.32
N VAL A 30 3.79 3.11 -7.64
CA VAL A 30 2.59 3.93 -7.80
C VAL A 30 2.20 3.99 -9.28
N TYR A 31 0.93 3.71 -9.56
CA TYR A 31 0.39 3.62 -10.92
C TYR A 31 -0.83 4.52 -11.09
N ASP A 32 -1.13 4.77 -12.36
CA ASP A 32 -2.41 5.35 -12.79
C ASP A 32 -3.34 4.26 -13.36
N GLY A 33 -4.50 4.70 -13.84
CA GLY A 33 -5.45 3.83 -14.52
C GLY A 33 -6.21 2.92 -13.56
N THR A 34 -6.69 1.82 -14.09
CA THR A 34 -7.54 0.88 -13.35
C THR A 34 -6.69 -0.14 -12.60
N GLN A 35 -6.94 -0.26 -11.30
CA GLN A 35 -6.33 -1.30 -10.48
C GLN A 35 -6.74 -2.68 -11.01
N PRO A 36 -5.80 -3.64 -11.13
CA PRO A 36 -6.15 -5.03 -11.51
C PRO A 36 -7.14 -5.65 -10.52
N ALA A 37 -7.86 -6.67 -10.98
CA ALA A 37 -8.89 -7.32 -10.16
C ALA A 37 -8.34 -7.98 -8.89
N THR A 38 -7.09 -8.46 -8.94
CA THR A 38 -6.39 -9.03 -7.77
C THR A 38 -4.93 -8.61 -7.79
N ALA A 39 -4.28 -8.71 -6.63
CA ALA A 39 -2.85 -8.42 -6.52
C ALA A 39 -1.97 -9.41 -7.30
N ASP A 40 -2.49 -10.59 -7.60
CA ASP A 40 -1.79 -11.58 -8.41
C ASP A 40 -1.95 -11.35 -9.92
N THR A 41 -2.84 -10.44 -10.30
CA THR A 41 -3.11 -10.12 -11.70
C THR A 41 -1.97 -9.27 -12.29
N ALA A 42 -1.53 -9.61 -13.50
CA ALA A 42 -0.52 -8.83 -14.19
C ALA A 42 -1.03 -7.42 -14.54
N LEU A 43 -0.09 -6.49 -14.69
CA LEU A 43 -0.40 -5.12 -15.11
C LEU A 43 -0.97 -5.11 -16.54
N ALA A 44 -1.93 -4.24 -16.80
CA ALA A 44 -2.55 -4.08 -18.11
C ALA A 44 -2.81 -2.60 -18.38
N GLY A 45 -1.91 -1.95 -19.15
CA GLY A 45 -2.07 -0.56 -19.56
C GLY A 45 -1.84 0.47 -18.47
N ASN A 46 -1.28 0.08 -17.32
CA ASN A 46 -0.98 0.99 -16.23
C ASN A 46 0.40 1.63 -16.44
N THR A 47 0.52 2.92 -16.11
CA THR A 47 1.77 3.66 -16.19
C THR A 47 2.41 3.75 -14.81
N LEU A 48 3.64 3.25 -14.68
CA LEU A 48 4.43 3.45 -13.46
C LEU A 48 4.85 4.92 -13.35
N GLY A 49 4.46 5.56 -12.26
CA GLY A 49 4.82 6.96 -12.01
C GLY A 49 6.05 7.11 -11.15
N VAL A 50 6.12 6.39 -10.05
CA VAL A 50 7.23 6.49 -9.11
C VAL A 50 7.38 5.20 -8.31
N THR A 51 8.60 4.92 -7.86
CA THR A 51 8.92 3.85 -6.93
C THR A 51 9.39 4.47 -5.61
N LEU A 52 8.73 4.11 -4.52
CA LEU A 52 9.08 4.53 -3.17
C LEU A 52 9.59 3.32 -2.39
N THR A 53 10.32 3.57 -1.31
CA THR A 53 10.86 2.50 -0.47
C THR A 53 10.34 2.62 0.95
N LEU A 54 9.81 1.53 1.48
CA LEU A 54 9.37 1.43 2.86
C LEU A 54 10.57 1.37 3.81
N ASN A 55 10.35 1.81 5.04
CA ASN A 55 11.35 1.75 6.10
C ASN A 55 11.73 0.28 6.39
N ALA A 56 12.89 0.08 6.98
CA ALA A 56 13.32 -1.26 7.46
C ALA A 56 12.33 -1.85 8.47
N ALA A 57 11.63 -0.99 9.23
CA ALA A 57 10.44 -1.33 10.00
C ALA A 57 9.27 -0.60 9.35
N ALA A 58 8.59 -1.26 8.39
CA ALA A 58 7.64 -0.61 7.49
C ALA A 58 6.49 0.09 8.21
N PHE A 59 5.95 -0.54 9.24
CA PHE A 59 4.82 0.00 10.01
C PHE A 59 5.13 -0.02 11.50
N GLY A 60 4.46 0.87 12.23
CA GLY A 60 4.45 0.83 13.69
C GLY A 60 3.61 -0.33 14.22
N ALA A 61 3.47 -0.40 15.55
CA ALA A 61 2.65 -1.42 16.18
C ALA A 61 1.19 -1.29 15.73
N PRO A 62 0.51 -2.38 15.38
CA PRO A 62 -0.88 -2.32 14.95
C PRO A 62 -1.81 -1.98 16.12
N SER A 63 -2.90 -1.29 15.80
CA SER A 63 -3.96 -0.96 16.76
C SER A 63 -5.31 -1.29 16.14
N GLY A 64 -5.98 -2.31 16.67
CA GLY A 64 -7.26 -2.79 16.10
C GLY A 64 -7.14 -3.23 14.64
N GLY A 65 -5.98 -3.72 14.22
CA GLY A 65 -5.68 -4.10 12.84
C GLY A 65 -5.17 -2.96 11.96
N LEU A 66 -5.18 -1.71 12.44
CA LEU A 66 -4.69 -0.57 11.70
C LEU A 66 -3.16 -0.50 11.76
N LEU A 67 -2.53 -0.42 10.61
CA LEU A 67 -1.10 -0.19 10.44
C LEU A 67 -0.87 1.22 9.89
N THR A 68 0.09 1.93 10.50
CA THR A 68 0.53 3.24 10.05
C THR A 68 1.99 3.17 9.68
N ALA A 69 2.32 3.54 8.45
CA ALA A 69 3.68 3.43 7.95
C ALA A 69 4.63 4.37 8.70
N ALA A 70 5.85 3.88 8.93
CA ALA A 70 6.99 4.71 9.30
C ALA A 70 7.42 5.57 8.09
N ALA A 71 8.45 6.40 8.27
CA ALA A 71 8.91 7.28 7.19
C ALA A 71 9.20 6.50 5.90
N ILE A 72 8.60 6.96 4.80
CA ILE A 72 8.75 6.37 3.47
C ILE A 72 9.80 7.16 2.71
N THR A 73 10.78 6.48 2.14
CA THR A 73 11.82 7.12 1.33
C THR A 73 11.22 7.58 0.01
N SER A 74 11.42 8.86 -0.31
CA SER A 74 10.96 9.46 -1.56
C SER A 74 11.64 8.84 -2.77
N GLY A 75 11.02 9.00 -3.94
CA GLY A 75 11.57 8.59 -5.21
C GLY A 75 11.44 9.70 -6.25
N VAL A 76 12.11 9.52 -7.37
CA VAL A 76 11.99 10.45 -8.51
C VAL A 76 10.97 9.89 -9.50
N ALA A 77 10.01 10.72 -9.88
CA ALA A 77 8.97 10.32 -10.82
C ALA A 77 9.56 10.02 -12.20
N VAL A 78 9.20 8.86 -12.75
CA VAL A 78 9.61 8.43 -14.10
C VAL A 78 8.57 8.76 -15.16
N ALA A 79 7.36 9.14 -14.73
CA ALA A 79 6.28 9.58 -15.61
C ALA A 79 5.39 10.58 -14.87
N SER A 80 4.71 11.44 -15.62
CA SER A 80 3.70 12.36 -15.07
C SER A 80 2.37 11.63 -15.02
N ILE A 81 1.84 11.42 -13.80
CA ILE A 81 0.57 10.71 -13.61
C ILE A 81 -0.25 11.36 -12.49
N THR A 82 -1.55 11.03 -12.48
CA THR A 82 -2.41 11.20 -11.31
C THR A 82 -2.58 9.82 -10.68
N PRO A 83 -2.02 9.59 -9.48
CA PRO A 83 -2.08 8.27 -8.86
C PRO A 83 -3.50 7.81 -8.60
N THR A 84 -3.76 6.54 -8.84
CA THR A 84 -5.04 5.89 -8.50
C THR A 84 -4.86 4.68 -7.62
N TRP A 85 -3.74 3.97 -7.77
CA TRP A 85 -3.43 2.78 -6.98
C TRP A 85 -1.93 2.55 -6.91
N ALA A 86 -1.52 1.66 -6.03
CA ALA A 86 -0.13 1.27 -5.88
C ALA A 86 -0.02 -0.22 -5.58
N ARG A 87 1.07 -0.82 -6.03
CA ARG A 87 1.42 -2.21 -5.74
C ARG A 87 2.58 -2.26 -4.76
N ILE A 88 2.40 -3.00 -3.68
CA ILE A 88 3.39 -3.16 -2.63
C ILE A 88 4.10 -4.49 -2.86
N LEU A 89 5.43 -4.43 -2.90
CA LEU A 89 6.30 -5.59 -3.14
C LEU A 89 7.22 -5.80 -1.94
N LYS A 90 7.70 -7.01 -1.78
CA LYS A 90 8.75 -7.30 -0.80
C LYS A 90 10.06 -6.62 -1.22
N SER A 91 11.04 -6.64 -0.34
CA SER A 91 12.38 -6.10 -0.61
C SER A 91 13.10 -6.78 -1.79
N ASP A 92 12.65 -7.96 -2.20
CA ASP A 92 13.15 -8.62 -3.42
C ASP A 92 12.72 -7.95 -4.72
N THR A 93 11.83 -6.95 -4.64
CA THR A 93 11.27 -6.16 -5.75
C THR A 93 10.41 -6.95 -6.74
N THR A 94 10.12 -8.21 -6.47
CA THR A 94 9.37 -9.10 -7.37
C THR A 94 8.14 -9.72 -6.73
N THR A 95 8.21 -10.10 -5.46
CA THR A 95 7.09 -10.73 -4.76
C THR A 95 6.05 -9.68 -4.38
N VAL A 96 4.85 -9.80 -4.96
CA VAL A 96 3.72 -8.90 -4.66
C VAL A 96 3.13 -9.26 -3.30
N ILE A 97 2.90 -8.24 -2.47
CA ILE A 97 2.22 -8.39 -1.18
C ILE A 97 0.76 -8.00 -1.29
N MET A 98 0.47 -6.81 -1.84
CA MET A 98 -0.90 -6.29 -1.94
C MET A 98 -0.97 -5.14 -2.93
N ASP A 99 -2.19 -4.85 -3.40
CA ASP A 99 -2.52 -3.63 -4.11
C ASP A 99 -3.36 -2.75 -3.18
N VAL A 100 -3.10 -1.44 -3.20
CA VAL A 100 -3.78 -0.46 -2.35
C VAL A 100 -4.22 0.73 -3.17
N SER A 101 -5.21 1.47 -2.67
CA SER A 101 -5.61 2.74 -3.28
C SER A 101 -4.55 3.82 -3.04
N ALA A 102 -4.40 4.71 -4.00
CA ALA A 102 -3.50 5.86 -3.92
C ALA A 102 -4.20 7.11 -4.44
N GLY A 103 -3.94 8.25 -3.81
CA GLY A 103 -4.54 9.51 -4.22
C GLY A 103 -4.33 10.62 -3.20
N ALA A 104 -4.83 11.81 -3.52
CA ALA A 104 -4.66 13.00 -2.69
C ALA A 104 -5.49 12.95 -1.41
N ALA A 105 -6.59 12.18 -1.39
CA ALA A 105 -7.48 12.07 -0.23
C ALA A 105 -8.22 10.73 -0.24
N ALA A 106 -8.67 10.28 0.92
CA ALA A 106 -9.48 9.07 1.10
C ALA A 106 -8.87 7.81 0.47
N ALA A 107 -7.55 7.70 0.51
CA ALA A 107 -6.79 6.57 -0.03
C ALA A 107 -5.89 5.96 1.03
N ASN A 108 -5.48 4.72 0.84
CA ASN A 108 -4.51 4.07 1.71
C ASN A 108 -3.17 4.80 1.66
N LEU A 109 -2.72 5.13 0.45
CA LEU A 109 -1.48 5.84 0.19
C LEU A 109 -1.82 7.28 -0.21
N THR A 110 -1.40 8.26 0.59
CA THR A 110 -1.72 9.66 0.34
C THR A 110 -0.59 10.35 -0.42
N LEU A 111 -0.84 10.64 -1.69
CA LEU A 111 0.01 11.47 -2.54
C LEU A 111 -0.82 12.01 -3.71
N GLY A 112 -0.52 13.24 -4.11
CA GLY A 112 -1.21 13.89 -5.24
C GLY A 112 -0.54 13.60 -6.58
N ALA A 113 -1.06 14.22 -7.64
CA ALA A 113 -0.48 14.17 -8.98
C ALA A 113 0.95 14.73 -8.97
N PHE A 114 1.79 14.19 -9.82
CA PHE A 114 3.19 14.62 -9.93
C PHE A 114 3.66 14.57 -11.39
N THR A 115 4.78 15.24 -11.63
CA THR A 115 5.39 15.38 -12.96
C THR A 115 6.69 14.58 -13.03
N SER A 116 6.95 13.97 -14.19
CA SER A 116 8.21 13.26 -14.45
C SER A 116 9.43 14.13 -14.08
N GLY A 117 10.40 13.52 -13.42
CA GLY A 117 11.63 14.18 -12.99
C GLY A 117 11.54 14.88 -11.62
N THR A 118 10.35 14.99 -11.02
CA THR A 118 10.21 15.59 -9.68
C THR A 118 10.40 14.55 -8.59
N THR A 119 10.82 15.01 -7.41
CA THR A 119 10.87 14.17 -6.21
C THR A 119 9.46 14.01 -5.65
N VAL A 120 9.03 12.76 -5.48
CA VAL A 120 7.71 12.42 -4.95
C VAL A 120 7.86 11.92 -3.53
N THR A 121 7.08 12.51 -2.61
CA THR A 121 6.99 12.06 -1.23
C THR A 121 5.57 11.58 -0.95
N CYS A 122 5.46 10.48 -0.20
CA CYS A 122 4.19 10.01 0.31
C CYS A 122 3.99 10.57 1.72
N SER A 123 2.91 11.32 1.92
CA SER A 123 2.65 11.96 3.22
C SER A 123 2.08 11.00 4.25
N ALA A 124 1.38 9.95 3.82
CA ALA A 124 0.83 8.95 4.72
C ALA A 124 0.54 7.64 3.98
N PHE A 125 0.74 6.53 4.67
CA PHE A 125 0.30 5.22 4.22
C PHE A 125 -0.29 4.49 5.41
N THR A 126 -1.57 4.17 5.33
CA THR A 126 -2.29 3.42 6.36
C THR A 126 -2.97 2.22 5.73
N PHE A 127 -3.02 1.13 6.45
CA PHE A 127 -3.68 -0.09 6.01
C PHE A 127 -4.38 -0.75 7.20
N ASP A 128 -5.67 -1.02 7.05
CA ASP A 128 -6.46 -1.69 8.08
C ASP A 128 -6.75 -3.13 7.63
N VAL A 129 -6.11 -4.09 8.28
CA VAL A 129 -6.27 -5.51 7.99
C VAL A 129 -7.73 -5.95 8.18
N LYS A 130 -8.41 -5.37 9.16
CA LYS A 130 -9.82 -5.66 9.43
C LYS A 130 -10.72 -5.27 8.26
N ASN A 131 -10.42 -4.13 7.62
CA ASN A 131 -11.20 -3.63 6.49
C ASN A 131 -10.77 -4.23 5.14
N ALA A 132 -9.60 -4.84 5.06
CA ALA A 132 -9.13 -5.47 3.83
C ALA A 132 -10.05 -6.57 3.33
N THR A 133 -10.83 -7.20 4.22
CA THR A 133 -11.78 -8.24 3.90
C THR A 133 -13.21 -7.72 3.73
N ALA A 134 -13.47 -6.45 3.99
CA ALA A 134 -14.81 -5.87 4.00
C ALA A 134 -15.46 -5.82 2.61
N GLY A 135 -14.68 -5.88 1.54
CA GLY A 135 -15.15 -5.86 0.16
C GLY A 135 -15.47 -7.24 -0.42
N LEU A 136 -15.36 -8.27 0.35
CA LEU A 136 -15.60 -9.64 -0.10
C LEU A 136 -17.09 -10.03 -0.05
#